data_2da338301ca1b897f55d1269e6cf3725
#
_entry.id   2da338301ca1b897f55d1269e6cf3725
#
_cell.length_a   1.000
_cell.length_b   1.000
_cell.length_c   1.000
_cell.angle_alpha   90.00
_cell.angle_beta   90.00
_cell.angle_gamma   90.00
#
_symmetry.space_group_name_H-M   'P 1'
#
loop_
_entity.id
_entity.type
_entity.pdbx_description
1 polymer ?
#
loop_
_entity_poly.entity_id
_entity_poly.type
_entity_poly.pdbx_seq_one_letter_code
_entity_poly.pdbx_strand_id
1 'polypeptide(L)'
;MDHILLCTNHIPPITTIYNSFIEDYMPAANGSYVKVYLYIAKCLQAKESNFSISSLADQLENTEKDILRALMYWEKKGLMSLNRDKATGEILGLEMLIPFAERDFDTYE
;
A
#
# COMPACT_ATOMS: atom_id res chain seq x y z
N MET A 1 -37.07 16.73 14.02
CA MET A 1 -36.83 16.65 13.49
C MET A 1 -36.30 16.62 12.97
N ASP A 2 -35.90 16.40 13.09
CA ASP A 2 -35.36 16.87 12.27
C ASP A 2 -34.07 16.36 11.92
N HIS A 3 -33.85 15.11 11.50
CA HIS A 3 -32.66 14.54 11.04
C HIS A 3 -32.44 14.90 9.59
N ILE A 4 -31.25 15.41 9.29
CA ILE A 4 -30.85 15.67 7.92
C ILE A 4 -29.80 14.65 7.58
N LEU A 5 -30.09 13.80 6.58
CA LEU A 5 -29.17 12.80 6.13
C LEU A 5 -28.22 13.42 5.10
N LEU A 6 -26.94 13.46 5.44
CA LEU A 6 -25.92 13.96 4.52
C LEU A 6 -25.31 12.79 3.78
N CYS A 7 -25.33 12.82 2.48
CA CYS A 7 -24.75 11.75 1.69
C CYS A 7 -24.25 12.29 0.37
N THR A 8 -23.36 11.53 -0.24
CA THR A 8 -22.89 11.82 -1.59
C THR A 8 -22.74 10.50 -2.31
N ASN A 9 -23.09 10.49 -3.58
CA ASN A 9 -22.86 9.34 -4.42
C ASN A 9 -21.57 9.52 -5.22
N HIS A 10 -20.78 10.54 -4.88
CA HIS A 10 -19.52 10.80 -5.57
C HIS A 10 -18.36 10.54 -4.63
N ILE A 11 -17.47 9.64 -5.01
CA ILE A 11 -16.24 9.35 -4.27
C ILE A 11 -15.10 10.00 -5.02
N PRO A 12 -14.37 10.96 -4.39
CA PRO A 12 -13.28 11.62 -5.09
C PRO A 12 -12.20 10.62 -5.49
N PRO A 13 -11.63 10.76 -6.68
CA PRO A 13 -10.54 9.88 -7.10
C PRO A 13 -9.21 10.34 -6.48
N ILE A 14 -9.09 10.19 -5.18
CA ILE A 14 -7.88 10.60 -4.45
C ILE A 14 -7.35 9.39 -3.67
N THR A 15 -6.07 9.45 -3.36
CA THR A 15 -5.41 8.44 -2.54
C THR A 15 -4.81 9.14 -1.34
N THR A 16 -5.08 8.64 -0.14
CA THR A 16 -4.54 9.24 1.08
C THR A 16 -3.29 8.48 1.51
N ILE A 17 -2.28 9.22 1.94
CA ILE A 17 -1.01 8.67 2.40
C ILE A 17 -0.73 9.28 3.77
N TYR A 18 -0.30 8.46 4.72
CA TYR A 18 0.06 8.97 6.03
C TYR A 18 1.27 9.89 5.91
N ASN A 19 1.21 11.02 6.62
CA ASN A 19 2.36 11.92 6.64
C ASN A 19 3.61 11.24 7.18
N SER A 20 3.45 10.34 8.14
CA SER A 20 4.60 9.61 8.68
C SER A 20 5.30 8.76 7.63
N PHE A 21 4.57 8.25 6.63
CA PHE A 21 5.24 7.58 5.52
C PHE A 21 6.15 8.55 4.78
N ILE A 22 5.63 9.73 4.49
CA ILE A 22 6.37 10.74 3.73
C ILE A 22 7.58 11.23 4.51
N GLU A 23 7.43 11.37 5.83
CA GLU A 23 8.49 11.94 6.67
C GLU A 23 9.53 10.92 7.09
N ASP A 24 9.09 9.69 7.43
CA ASP A 24 9.97 8.73 8.08
C ASP A 24 10.47 7.63 7.16
N TYR A 25 9.78 7.35 6.06
CA TYR A 25 10.14 6.21 5.20
C TYR A 25 10.56 6.65 3.81
N MET A 26 9.86 7.61 3.24
CA MET A 26 10.09 8.01 1.86
C MET A 26 11.50 8.58 1.63
N PRO A 27 12.03 9.44 2.52
CA PRO A 27 13.29 10.11 2.21
C PRO A 27 14.47 9.18 2.00
N ALA A 28 14.49 8.03 2.68
CA ALA A 28 15.60 7.10 2.55
C ALA A 28 15.37 6.03 1.50
N ALA A 29 14.19 5.99 0.87
CA ALA A 29 13.85 4.93 -0.04
C ALA A 29 14.19 5.28 -1.47
N ASN A 30 14.46 4.24 -2.26
CA ASN A 30 14.62 4.41 -3.69
C ASN A 30 13.31 4.93 -4.29
N GLY A 31 13.40 5.91 -5.18
CA GLY A 31 12.19 6.51 -5.76
C GLY A 31 11.30 5.51 -6.47
N SER A 32 11.88 4.52 -7.13
CA SER A 32 11.09 3.49 -7.80
C SER A 32 10.29 2.67 -6.79
N TYR A 33 10.83 2.48 -5.58
CA TYR A 33 10.12 1.76 -4.53
C TYR A 33 8.96 2.61 -3.99
N VAL A 34 9.16 3.91 -3.90
CA VAL A 34 8.10 4.83 -3.48
C VAL A 34 6.94 4.78 -4.47
N LYS A 35 7.24 4.75 -5.77
CA LYS A 35 6.19 4.65 -6.79
C LYS A 35 5.36 3.39 -6.61
N VAL A 36 6.01 2.27 -6.31
CA VAL A 36 5.30 1.00 -6.08
C VAL A 36 4.37 1.15 -4.88
N TYR A 37 4.87 1.73 -3.80
CA TYR A 37 4.07 1.92 -2.59
C TYR A 37 2.82 2.77 -2.90
N LEU A 38 3.03 3.90 -3.55
CA LEU A 38 1.93 4.81 -3.85
C LEU A 38 0.89 4.16 -4.76
N TYR A 39 1.35 3.41 -5.77
CA TYR A 39 0.42 2.80 -6.70
C TYR A 39 -0.40 1.70 -6.02
N ILE A 40 0.23 0.92 -5.16
CA ILE A 40 -0.49 -0.12 -4.40
C ILE A 40 -1.50 0.52 -3.46
N ALA A 41 -1.13 1.63 -2.81
CA ALA A 41 -2.06 2.34 -1.94
C ALA A 41 -3.29 2.80 -2.74
N LYS A 42 -3.07 3.29 -3.94
CA LYS A 42 -4.15 3.71 -4.82
C LYS A 42 -5.06 2.53 -5.18
N CYS A 43 -4.47 1.40 -5.54
CA CYS A 43 -5.26 0.22 -5.91
C CYS A 43 -6.11 -0.27 -4.75
N LEU A 44 -5.54 -0.29 -3.54
CA LEU A 44 -6.27 -0.75 -2.38
C LEU A 44 -7.40 0.20 -2.00
N GLN A 45 -7.14 1.50 -2.04
CA GLN A 45 -8.16 2.48 -1.66
C GLN A 45 -9.25 2.58 -2.71
N ALA A 46 -8.92 2.33 -3.97
CA ALA A 46 -9.89 2.30 -5.04
C ALA A 46 -10.59 0.95 -5.13
N LYS A 47 -10.18 -0.03 -4.32
CA LYS A 47 -10.75 -1.38 -4.29
C LYS A 47 -10.70 -2.04 -5.67
N GLU A 48 -9.56 -1.91 -6.34
CA GLU A 48 -9.39 -2.53 -7.64
C GLU A 48 -9.24 -4.04 -7.49
N SER A 49 -9.85 -4.79 -8.38
CA SER A 49 -9.94 -6.23 -8.24
C SER A 49 -8.97 -7.00 -9.12
N ASN A 50 -8.33 -6.36 -10.09
CA ASN A 50 -7.44 -7.09 -11.02
C ASN A 50 -5.99 -6.66 -10.84
N PHE A 51 -5.58 -6.55 -9.58
CA PHE A 51 -4.20 -6.26 -9.25
C PHE A 51 -3.33 -7.49 -9.49
N SER A 52 -2.17 -7.29 -10.11
CA SER A 52 -1.18 -8.35 -10.24
C SER A 52 0.21 -7.71 -10.33
N ILE A 53 1.24 -8.52 -10.05
CA ILE A 53 2.62 -8.05 -10.19
C ILE A 53 2.90 -7.65 -11.63
N SER A 54 2.37 -8.42 -12.57
CA SER A 54 2.57 -8.14 -13.99
C SER A 54 1.93 -6.81 -14.39
N SER A 55 0.70 -6.56 -13.96
CA SER A 55 0.02 -5.31 -14.30
C SER A 55 0.72 -4.12 -13.64
N LEU A 56 1.22 -4.29 -12.42
CA LEU A 56 1.93 -3.24 -11.74
C LEU A 56 3.23 -2.91 -12.45
N ALA A 57 3.95 -3.93 -12.89
CA ALA A 57 5.18 -3.74 -13.64
C ALA A 57 4.92 -2.95 -14.93
N ASP A 58 3.86 -3.30 -15.65
CA ASP A 58 3.51 -2.61 -16.87
C ASP A 58 3.15 -1.14 -16.59
N GLN A 59 2.38 -0.89 -15.56
CA GLN A 59 1.94 0.47 -15.25
C GLN A 59 3.10 1.36 -14.84
N LEU A 60 4.09 0.82 -14.14
CA LEU A 60 5.20 1.59 -13.64
C LEU A 60 6.44 1.49 -14.52
N GLU A 61 6.32 0.80 -15.65
CA GLU A 61 7.42 0.62 -16.60
C GLU A 61 8.64 0.03 -15.92
N ASN A 62 8.39 -0.98 -15.08
CA ASN A 62 9.43 -1.72 -14.38
C ASN A 62 9.33 -3.20 -14.74
N THR A 63 10.37 -3.95 -14.40
CA THR A 63 10.28 -5.40 -14.53
C THR A 63 9.56 -5.98 -13.31
N GLU A 64 9.04 -7.19 -13.45
CA GLU A 64 8.42 -7.86 -12.31
C GLU A 64 9.43 -8.07 -11.19
N LYS A 65 10.68 -8.31 -11.54
CA LYS A 65 11.75 -8.47 -10.55
C LYS A 65 11.93 -7.19 -9.74
N ASP A 66 11.87 -6.05 -10.39
CA ASP A 66 11.98 -4.76 -9.70
C ASP A 66 10.80 -4.54 -8.76
N ILE A 67 9.61 -4.93 -9.19
CA ILE A 67 8.42 -4.84 -8.33
C ILE A 67 8.59 -5.72 -7.10
N LEU A 68 9.06 -6.95 -7.28
CA LEU A 68 9.27 -7.86 -6.16
C LEU A 68 10.30 -7.31 -5.18
N ARG A 69 11.36 -6.70 -5.67
CA ARG A 69 12.36 -6.07 -4.80
C ARG A 69 11.75 -4.94 -3.99
N ALA A 70 10.90 -4.14 -4.60
CA ALA A 70 10.22 -3.06 -3.90
C ALA A 70 9.31 -3.61 -2.80
N LEU A 71 8.55 -4.66 -3.10
CA LEU A 71 7.66 -5.27 -2.11
C LEU A 71 8.45 -5.82 -0.93
N MET A 72 9.59 -6.47 -1.21
CA MET A 72 10.44 -7.01 -0.16
C MET A 72 11.04 -5.90 0.69
N TYR A 73 11.38 -4.78 0.07
CA TYR A 73 11.90 -3.63 0.80
C TYR A 73 10.83 -3.11 1.79
N TRP A 74 9.59 -2.93 1.32
CA TRP A 74 8.54 -2.42 2.19
C TRP A 74 8.12 -3.43 3.25
N GLU A 75 8.21 -4.72 2.93
CA GLU A 75 7.97 -5.77 3.93
C GLU A 75 9.01 -5.67 5.04
N LYS A 76 10.27 -5.51 4.67
CA LYS A 76 11.34 -5.40 5.63
C LYS A 76 11.19 -4.16 6.50
N LYS A 77 10.63 -3.09 5.94
CA LYS A 77 10.38 -1.86 6.70
C LYS A 77 9.14 -1.95 7.57
N GLY A 78 8.39 -3.02 7.49
CA GLY A 78 7.19 -3.19 8.31
C GLY A 78 5.97 -2.47 7.78
N LEU A 79 5.97 -2.09 6.51
CA LEU A 79 4.84 -1.39 5.90
C LEU A 79 3.98 -2.29 5.04
N MET A 80 4.42 -3.51 4.77
CA MET A 80 3.63 -4.50 4.03
C MET A 80 3.84 -5.87 4.63
N SER A 81 2.80 -6.70 4.51
CA SER A 81 2.89 -8.11 4.86
C SER A 81 2.59 -8.90 3.60
N LEU A 82 3.48 -9.80 3.23
CA LEU A 82 3.33 -10.59 2.01
C LEU A 82 2.98 -12.02 2.36
N ASN A 83 1.90 -12.52 1.76
CA ASN A 83 1.48 -13.90 1.94
C ASN A 83 2.02 -14.71 0.77
N ARG A 84 2.89 -15.66 1.07
CA ARG A 84 3.57 -16.46 0.05
C ARG A 84 3.09 -17.89 0.06
N ASP A 85 3.10 -18.50 -1.13
CA ASP A 85 2.86 -19.92 -1.27
C ASP A 85 4.06 -20.66 -0.67
N LYS A 86 3.80 -21.61 0.23
CA LYS A 86 4.86 -22.30 0.91
C LYS A 86 5.67 -23.21 -0.01
N ALA A 87 5.04 -23.68 -1.09
CA ALA A 87 5.72 -24.59 -2.00
C ALA A 87 6.56 -23.85 -3.04
N THR A 88 6.07 -22.73 -3.57
CA THR A 88 6.72 -22.03 -4.68
C THR A 88 7.36 -20.72 -4.27
N GLY A 89 6.99 -20.16 -3.13
CA GLY A 89 7.44 -18.82 -2.72
C GLY A 89 6.72 -17.70 -3.41
N GLU A 90 5.76 -18.01 -4.26
CA GLU A 90 5.03 -17.02 -5.01
C GLU A 90 4.15 -16.18 -4.08
N ILE A 91 4.05 -14.88 -4.35
CA ILE A 91 3.24 -13.98 -3.52
C ILE A 91 1.78 -14.15 -3.90
N LEU A 92 0.98 -14.58 -2.93
CA LEU A 92 -0.45 -14.82 -3.12
C LEU A 92 -1.30 -13.66 -2.61
N GLY A 93 -0.79 -12.86 -1.71
CA GLY A 93 -1.53 -11.76 -1.16
C GLY A 93 -0.61 -10.71 -0.58
N LEU A 94 -1.16 -9.53 -0.36
CA LEU A 94 -0.42 -8.41 0.14
C LEU A 94 -1.34 -7.58 1.04
N GLU A 95 -0.84 -7.18 2.19
CA GLU A 95 -1.56 -6.32 3.10
C GLU A 95 -0.68 -5.11 3.39
N MET A 96 -1.24 -3.91 3.27
CA MET A 96 -0.51 -2.71 3.67
C MET A 96 -0.73 -2.49 5.16
N LEU A 97 0.36 -2.23 5.86
CA LEU A 97 0.32 -2.02 7.30
C LEU A 97 0.41 -0.53 7.59
N ILE A 98 -0.21 -0.13 8.70
CA ILE A 98 -0.16 1.27 9.13
C ILE A 98 1.26 1.58 9.56
N PRO A 99 1.83 2.75 9.17
CA PRO A 99 3.17 3.13 9.65
C PRO A 99 3.24 3.10 11.17
N PHE A 100 4.40 2.73 11.69
CA PHE A 100 4.57 2.51 13.13
C PHE A 100 4.08 3.69 13.95
N ALA A 101 4.37 4.93 13.52
CA ALA A 101 3.99 6.13 14.27
C ALA A 101 2.48 6.31 14.37
N GLU A 102 1.70 5.65 13.50
CA GLU A 102 0.25 5.81 13.49
C GLU A 102 -0.46 4.64 14.15
N ARG A 103 0.26 3.66 14.70
CA ARG A 103 -0.36 2.51 15.35
C ARG A 103 -0.84 2.91 16.73
N ASP A 104 -1.95 2.31 17.12
CA ASP A 104 -2.54 2.59 18.42
C ASP A 104 -1.91 1.68 19.44
N PHE A 105 -1.15 2.25 20.35
CA PHE A 105 -0.50 1.49 21.40
C PHE A 105 -1.08 1.74 22.75
N ASP A 106 -2.17 2.55 22.89
CA ASP A 106 -2.63 2.96 24.13
C ASP A 106 -3.40 2.04 24.75
N THR A 107 -3.54 1.32 24.30
CA THR A 107 -4.26 0.56 24.96
C THR A 107 -3.76 0.02 26.18
N TYR A 108 -3.42 0.41 26.59
CA TYR A 108 -3.09 0.36 27.50
C TYR A 108 -3.08 0.50 28.42
N GLU A 109 -3.18 0.54 28.52
CA GLU A 109 -3.08 0.93 29.22
C GLU A 109 -3.05 0.95 29.76
#